data_6c52ee31ed78314998342cab996b641a
#
_entry.id   6c52ee31ed78314998342cab996b641a
#
_cell.length_a   1.000
_cell.length_b   1.000
_cell.length_c   1.000
_cell.angle_alpha   90.00
_cell.angle_beta   90.00
_cell.angle_gamma   90.00
#
_symmetry.space_group_name_H-M   'P 1'
#
loop_
_entity.id
_entity.type
_entity.pdbx_description
1 polymer ?
#
loop_
_entity_poly.entity_id
_entity_poly.type
_entity_poly.pdbx_seq_one_letter_code
_entity_poly.pdbx_strand_id
1 'polypeptide(L)'
;MPGVGFTEIHAENYMMAGGPALRFLDVVAERYPLSLHGVALSLGGEDPLDLDHLGRLKKLIDRFHPVSFSEHLAWSSHKGIFYNDLLPVVYDTATLTRVANHIATTQEILGMRLLLENPSTYVTFASSDWDEVDFLKETALRTGCGLLLDVNNVAVSAHNHGYSPADYIARFPHHLVGEIHIAGHDEQPEAVGSTVWIDGHGSPVSESVWNLLDQAIAMGGPRPVLLERDNAVPALEDLLPDLQRIAAALDAAEVDHAVAG
;
A
#
# COMPACT_ATOMS: atom_id res chain seq x y z
N MET A 1 21.41 -4.61 8.48
CA MET A 1 22.12 -4.60 7.18
C MET A 1 22.26 -3.16 6.74
N PRO A 2 23.38 -2.78 6.13
CA PRO A 2 23.49 -1.44 5.56
C PRO A 2 22.42 -1.25 4.47
N GLY A 3 21.71 -0.13 4.49
CA GLY A 3 20.72 0.23 3.47
C GLY A 3 19.26 -0.18 3.76
N VAL A 4 18.99 -0.93 4.85
CA VAL A 4 17.62 -1.24 5.26
C VAL A 4 17.24 -0.32 6.42
N GLY A 5 16.28 0.59 6.20
CA GLY A 5 15.80 1.55 7.21
C GLY A 5 14.67 1.00 8.06
N PHE A 6 13.80 0.15 7.50
CA PHE A 6 12.68 -0.49 8.19
C PHE A 6 12.33 -1.82 7.50
N THR A 7 11.44 -2.58 8.11
CA THR A 7 10.87 -3.81 7.53
C THR A 7 9.36 -3.74 7.65
N GLU A 8 8.66 -4.34 6.68
CA GLU A 8 7.22 -4.47 6.72
C GLU A 8 6.78 -5.92 6.73
N ILE A 9 5.62 -6.18 7.29
CA ILE A 9 4.98 -7.49 7.29
C ILE A 9 3.49 -7.36 6.99
N HIS A 10 2.92 -8.36 6.33
CA HIS A 10 1.47 -8.56 6.33
C HIS A 10 1.01 -8.94 7.74
N ALA A 11 0.20 -8.09 8.34
CA ALA A 11 -0.23 -8.22 9.74
C ALA A 11 -0.92 -9.55 10.01
N GLU A 12 -1.76 -10.01 9.08
CA GLU A 12 -2.54 -11.25 9.18
C GLU A 12 -1.68 -12.49 9.34
N ASN A 13 -0.47 -12.49 8.77
CA ASN A 13 0.48 -13.59 8.90
C ASN A 13 1.05 -13.77 10.31
N TYR A 14 0.81 -12.79 11.20
CA TYR A 14 1.37 -12.78 12.56
C TYR A 14 0.31 -12.68 13.67
N MET A 15 -0.98 -12.80 13.35
CA MET A 15 -2.10 -12.73 14.32
C MET A 15 -2.32 -14.01 15.13
N MET A 16 -1.39 -14.98 15.07
CA MET A 16 -1.46 -16.20 15.89
C MET A 16 -1.11 -15.92 17.37
N ALA A 17 -1.53 -16.81 18.27
CA ALA A 17 -1.27 -16.69 19.71
C ALA A 17 0.21 -16.88 20.11
N GLY A 18 1.05 -17.42 19.23
CA GLY A 18 2.46 -17.71 19.48
C GLY A 18 3.07 -18.56 18.36
N GLY A 19 4.28 -19.01 18.54
CA GLY A 19 4.94 -19.90 17.59
C GLY A 19 6.26 -19.35 17.00
N PRO A 20 6.88 -20.09 16.07
CA PRO A 20 8.17 -19.71 15.50
C PRO A 20 8.14 -18.37 14.75
N ALA A 21 7.07 -18.09 14.00
CA ALA A 21 6.93 -16.86 13.23
C ALA A 21 6.99 -15.60 14.12
N LEU A 22 6.23 -15.59 15.24
CA LEU A 22 6.28 -14.45 16.17
C LEU A 22 7.64 -14.31 16.86
N ARG A 23 8.31 -15.43 17.21
CA ARG A 23 9.67 -15.35 17.78
C ARG A 23 10.69 -14.81 16.78
N PHE A 24 10.50 -15.12 15.50
CA PHE A 24 11.36 -14.56 14.45
C PHE A 24 11.08 -13.07 14.27
N LEU A 25 9.82 -12.67 14.30
CA LEU A 25 9.42 -11.26 14.23
C LEU A 25 9.95 -10.44 15.42
N ASP A 26 9.98 -11.02 16.64
CA ASP A 26 10.61 -10.37 17.81
C ASP A 26 12.07 -9.99 17.49
N VAL A 27 12.85 -10.91 16.87
CA VAL A 27 14.25 -10.66 16.49
C VAL A 27 14.40 -9.60 15.41
N VAL A 28 13.46 -9.53 14.45
CA VAL A 28 13.44 -8.51 13.40
C VAL A 28 13.12 -7.15 14.00
N ALA A 29 12.07 -7.06 14.84
CA ALA A 29 11.62 -5.83 15.48
C ALA A 29 12.66 -5.23 16.47
N GLU A 30 13.52 -6.07 17.06
CA GLU A 30 14.66 -5.58 17.86
C GLU A 30 15.72 -4.83 17.04
N ARG A 31 15.75 -5.03 15.72
CA ARG A 31 16.82 -4.53 14.84
C ARG A 31 16.36 -3.44 13.89
N TYR A 32 15.09 -3.47 13.50
CA TYR A 32 14.50 -2.57 12.51
C TYR A 32 13.17 -2.01 13.02
N PRO A 33 12.88 -0.73 12.75
CA PRO A 33 11.51 -0.23 12.82
C PRO A 33 10.60 -1.15 11.99
N LEU A 34 9.41 -1.43 12.51
CA LEU A 34 8.44 -2.32 11.86
C LEU A 34 7.28 -1.49 11.32
N SER A 35 6.94 -1.68 10.05
CA SER A 35 5.67 -1.29 9.46
C SER A 35 4.74 -2.50 9.41
N LEU A 36 3.45 -2.30 9.65
CA LEU A 36 2.40 -3.31 9.49
C LEU A 36 1.54 -2.96 8.30
N HIS A 37 1.35 -3.91 7.40
CA HIS A 37 0.47 -3.79 6.25
C HIS A 37 -0.69 -4.77 6.40
N GLY A 38 -1.92 -4.25 6.39
CA GLY A 38 -3.15 -5.02 6.49
C GLY A 38 -3.70 -5.34 5.10
N VAL A 39 -4.26 -6.54 4.95
CA VAL A 39 -4.82 -7.01 3.67
C VAL A 39 -6.26 -7.53 3.80
N ALA A 40 -6.85 -7.48 5.00
CA ALA A 40 -8.13 -8.16 5.24
C ALA A 40 -9.15 -7.36 6.05
N LEU A 41 -8.93 -6.08 6.36
CA LEU A 41 -9.93 -5.26 7.03
C LEU A 41 -11.15 -4.95 6.15
N SER A 42 -11.01 -5.08 4.82
CA SER A 42 -12.12 -4.88 3.88
C SER A 42 -12.77 -3.50 4.04
N LEU A 43 -11.95 -2.43 4.12
CA LEU A 43 -12.40 -1.06 4.40
C LEU A 43 -13.49 -0.58 3.44
N GLY A 44 -13.47 -1.07 2.19
CA GLY A 44 -14.48 -0.80 1.16
C GLY A 44 -15.73 -1.67 1.24
N GLY A 45 -15.76 -2.69 2.10
CA GLY A 45 -16.86 -3.65 2.24
C GLY A 45 -18.17 -3.01 2.71
N GLU A 46 -19.29 -3.65 2.37
CA GLU A 46 -20.62 -3.23 2.85
C GLU A 46 -20.94 -3.76 4.25
N ASP A 47 -20.29 -4.85 4.66
CA ASP A 47 -20.46 -5.42 5.98
C ASP A 47 -19.78 -4.54 7.05
N PRO A 48 -20.24 -4.57 8.31
CA PRO A 48 -19.50 -3.95 9.42
C PRO A 48 -18.09 -4.53 9.55
N LEU A 49 -17.15 -3.73 10.07
CA LEU A 49 -15.80 -4.19 10.37
C LEU A 49 -15.81 -5.40 11.31
N ASP A 50 -14.94 -6.38 11.06
CA ASP A 50 -14.71 -7.51 11.97
C ASP A 50 -13.95 -7.03 13.21
N LEU A 51 -14.67 -6.88 14.33
CA LEU A 51 -14.10 -6.42 15.61
C LEU A 51 -13.13 -7.45 16.22
N ASP A 52 -13.28 -8.73 15.92
CA ASP A 52 -12.34 -9.77 16.37
C ASP A 52 -11.03 -9.68 15.59
N HIS A 53 -11.11 -9.37 14.30
CA HIS A 53 -9.93 -9.06 13.47
C HIS A 53 -9.20 -7.83 14.00
N LEU A 54 -9.91 -6.72 14.19
CA LEU A 54 -9.35 -5.49 14.76
C LEU A 54 -8.73 -5.72 16.14
N GLY A 55 -9.36 -6.57 16.97
CA GLY A 55 -8.81 -6.96 18.28
C GLY A 55 -7.51 -7.76 18.20
N ARG A 56 -7.34 -8.60 17.16
CA ARG A 56 -6.07 -9.30 16.90
C ARG A 56 -4.99 -8.33 16.38
N LEU A 57 -5.35 -7.45 15.47
CA LEU A 57 -4.47 -6.41 14.95
C LEU A 57 -3.99 -5.46 16.05
N LYS A 58 -4.90 -5.02 16.94
CA LYS A 58 -4.56 -4.21 18.10
C LYS A 58 -3.53 -4.88 19.02
N LYS A 59 -3.67 -6.20 19.26
CA LYS A 59 -2.69 -6.95 20.06
C LYS A 59 -1.31 -7.00 19.41
N LEU A 60 -1.27 -7.08 18.07
CA LEU A 60 -0.02 -7.06 17.33
C LEU A 60 0.64 -5.67 17.45
N ILE A 61 -0.14 -4.60 17.25
CA ILE A 61 0.30 -3.21 17.42
C ILE A 61 0.84 -2.96 18.84
N ASP A 62 0.09 -3.39 19.86
CA ASP A 62 0.50 -3.21 21.26
C ASP A 62 1.76 -4.00 21.64
N ARG A 63 2.04 -5.10 20.94
CA ARG A 63 3.24 -5.90 21.16
C ARG A 63 4.47 -5.31 20.50
N PHE A 64 4.35 -4.88 19.25
CA PHE A 64 5.50 -4.52 18.41
C PHE A 64 5.71 -3.01 18.27
N HIS A 65 4.71 -2.20 18.63
CA HIS A 65 4.76 -0.74 18.53
C HIS A 65 5.26 -0.26 17.15
N PRO A 66 4.59 -0.69 16.06
CA PRO A 66 5.03 -0.36 14.71
C PRO A 66 5.06 1.16 14.47
N VAL A 67 5.94 1.59 13.58
CA VAL A 67 6.05 3.01 13.20
C VAL A 67 4.99 3.42 12.19
N SER A 68 4.42 2.47 11.43
CA SER A 68 3.39 2.66 10.41
C SER A 68 2.39 1.52 10.44
N PHE A 69 1.15 1.81 10.03
CA PHE A 69 0.12 0.84 9.72
C PHE A 69 -0.63 1.29 8.47
N SER A 70 -0.73 0.41 7.48
CA SER A 70 -1.40 0.65 6.20
C SER A 70 -2.45 -0.41 5.91
N GLU A 71 -3.40 -0.07 5.04
CA GLU A 71 -4.46 -0.97 4.56
C GLU A 71 -4.99 -0.48 3.22
N HIS A 72 -5.53 -1.39 2.41
CA HIS A 72 -5.99 -1.11 1.05
C HIS A 72 -7.36 -0.45 0.98
N LEU A 73 -7.56 0.41 -0.03
CA LEU A 73 -8.88 0.86 -0.47
C LEU A 73 -9.56 -0.25 -1.31
N ALA A 74 -9.94 -1.32 -0.64
CA ALA A 74 -10.51 -2.51 -1.27
C ALA A 74 -11.53 -3.18 -0.33
N TRP A 75 -12.24 -4.19 -0.84
CA TRP A 75 -13.01 -5.09 -0.03
C TRP A 75 -12.58 -6.54 -0.28
N SER A 76 -12.57 -7.34 0.76
CA SER A 76 -12.17 -8.75 0.76
C SER A 76 -13.18 -9.67 1.46
N SER A 77 -14.25 -9.10 2.03
CA SER A 77 -15.29 -9.89 2.71
C SER A 77 -16.69 -9.37 2.38
N HIS A 78 -17.66 -10.31 2.26
CA HIS A 78 -19.08 -9.99 2.06
C HIS A 78 -19.95 -11.10 2.64
N LYS A 79 -20.93 -10.72 3.49
CA LYS A 79 -21.87 -11.64 4.16
C LYS A 79 -21.19 -12.79 4.87
N GLY A 80 -20.08 -12.48 5.57
CA GLY A 80 -19.32 -13.46 6.34
C GLY A 80 -18.47 -14.42 5.49
N ILE A 81 -18.34 -14.20 4.20
CA ILE A 81 -17.44 -14.93 3.31
C ILE A 81 -16.22 -14.06 3.04
N PHE A 82 -15.04 -14.62 3.30
CA PHE A 82 -13.77 -14.00 2.94
C PHE A 82 -13.36 -14.45 1.53
N TYR A 83 -13.05 -13.48 0.69
CA TYR A 83 -12.47 -13.67 -0.64
C TYR A 83 -10.97 -13.40 -0.51
N ASN A 84 -10.17 -14.34 -0.92
CA ASN A 84 -8.71 -14.18 -0.86
C ASN A 84 -8.21 -13.29 -2.01
N ASP A 85 -8.73 -12.06 -2.05
CA ASP A 85 -8.44 -11.07 -3.08
C ASP A 85 -8.79 -9.66 -2.58
N LEU A 86 -8.19 -8.65 -3.18
CA LEU A 86 -8.47 -7.23 -2.95
C LEU A 86 -9.40 -6.73 -4.08
N LEU A 87 -10.68 -6.67 -3.78
CA LEU A 87 -11.71 -6.36 -4.77
C LEU A 87 -11.98 -4.84 -4.83
N PRO A 88 -12.18 -4.28 -6.03
CA PRO A 88 -12.36 -2.85 -6.22
C PRO A 88 -13.70 -2.36 -5.68
N VAL A 89 -13.75 -1.08 -5.33
CA VAL A 89 -14.95 -0.39 -4.85
C VAL A 89 -15.54 0.53 -5.92
N VAL A 90 -16.83 0.82 -5.83
CA VAL A 90 -17.44 1.92 -6.58
C VAL A 90 -17.04 3.24 -5.93
N TYR A 91 -16.47 4.16 -6.68
CA TYR A 91 -16.11 5.49 -6.17
C TYR A 91 -17.32 6.43 -6.23
N ASP A 92 -18.24 6.25 -5.28
CA ASP A 92 -19.41 7.10 -5.09
C ASP A 92 -19.46 7.70 -3.68
N THR A 93 -20.37 8.64 -3.46
CA THR A 93 -20.49 9.32 -2.17
C THR A 93 -20.93 8.39 -1.03
N ALA A 94 -21.69 7.33 -1.32
CA ALA A 94 -22.11 6.35 -0.31
C ALA A 94 -20.93 5.51 0.15
N THR A 95 -20.12 5.03 -0.79
CA THR A 95 -18.88 4.30 -0.52
C THR A 95 -17.87 5.19 0.22
N LEU A 96 -17.70 6.44 -0.21
CA LEU A 96 -16.83 7.40 0.48
C LEU A 96 -17.20 7.57 1.95
N THR A 97 -18.50 7.69 2.24
CA THR A 97 -18.99 7.82 3.61
C THR A 97 -18.74 6.54 4.43
N ARG A 98 -18.96 5.37 3.82
CA ARG A 98 -18.73 4.07 4.46
C ARG A 98 -17.24 3.85 4.77
N VAL A 99 -16.37 4.04 3.78
CA VAL A 99 -14.91 3.93 3.94
C VAL A 99 -14.40 4.89 5.01
N ALA A 100 -14.85 6.14 4.99
CA ALA A 100 -14.46 7.11 6.02
C ALA A 100 -14.88 6.68 7.43
N ASN A 101 -16.08 6.11 7.60
CA ASN A 101 -16.53 5.59 8.90
C ASN A 101 -15.70 4.37 9.33
N HIS A 102 -15.38 3.46 8.41
CA HIS A 102 -14.54 2.29 8.70
C HIS A 102 -13.13 2.70 9.13
N ILE A 103 -12.52 3.66 8.42
CA ILE A 103 -11.20 4.20 8.77
C ILE A 103 -11.23 4.89 10.14
N ALA A 104 -12.22 5.73 10.41
CA ALA A 104 -12.36 6.41 11.70
C ALA A 104 -12.45 5.41 12.86
N THR A 105 -13.31 4.38 12.71
CA THR A 105 -13.45 3.30 13.70
C THR A 105 -12.15 2.51 13.87
N THR A 106 -11.48 2.18 12.77
CA THR A 106 -10.19 1.46 12.79
C THR A 106 -9.14 2.26 13.55
N GLN A 107 -8.98 3.55 13.23
CA GLN A 107 -8.01 4.43 13.91
C GLN A 107 -8.32 4.59 15.41
N GLU A 108 -9.61 4.70 15.78
CA GLU A 108 -10.05 4.78 17.18
C GLU A 108 -9.68 3.52 17.97
N ILE A 109 -9.98 2.33 17.41
CA ILE A 109 -9.70 1.04 18.06
C ILE A 109 -8.19 0.78 18.14
N LEU A 110 -7.46 1.02 17.06
CA LEU A 110 -6.03 0.74 17.01
C LEU A 110 -5.20 1.79 17.78
N GLY A 111 -5.69 3.02 17.91
CA GLY A 111 -5.00 4.11 18.57
C GLY A 111 -3.82 4.62 17.73
N MET A 112 -3.84 4.43 16.41
CA MET A 112 -2.83 4.94 15.50
C MET A 112 -3.44 5.39 14.18
N ARG A 113 -2.72 6.28 13.49
CA ARG A 113 -3.09 6.76 12.16
C ARG A 113 -2.87 5.65 11.13
N LEU A 114 -3.87 5.45 10.27
CA LEU A 114 -3.81 4.52 9.14
C LEU A 114 -3.27 5.24 7.91
N LEU A 115 -2.50 4.54 7.07
CA LEU A 115 -2.20 4.93 5.70
C LEU A 115 -3.11 4.14 4.76
N LEU A 116 -3.92 4.84 3.97
CA LEU A 116 -4.81 4.22 2.98
C LEU A 116 -4.09 4.10 1.65
N GLU A 117 -4.04 2.90 1.11
CA GLU A 117 -3.34 2.58 -0.13
C GLU A 117 -4.25 2.64 -1.35
N ASN A 118 -3.72 3.16 -2.48
CA ASN A 118 -4.32 3.05 -3.78
C ASN A 118 -4.19 1.61 -4.32
N PRO A 119 -5.32 0.93 -4.66
CA PRO A 119 -5.27 -0.46 -5.09
C PRO A 119 -4.81 -0.62 -6.54
N SER A 120 -4.32 -1.81 -6.90
CA SER A 120 -4.32 -2.27 -8.29
C SER A 120 -5.74 -2.68 -8.69
N THR A 121 -6.18 -2.29 -9.89
CA THR A 121 -7.55 -2.55 -10.36
C THR A 121 -7.61 -3.17 -11.74
N TYR A 122 -8.55 -4.10 -11.92
CA TYR A 122 -8.78 -4.86 -13.16
C TYR A 122 -10.14 -4.57 -13.78
N VAL A 123 -11.02 -3.92 -13.04
CA VAL A 123 -12.34 -3.50 -13.49
C VAL A 123 -12.66 -2.10 -12.98
N THR A 124 -13.44 -1.36 -13.76
CA THR A 124 -13.99 -0.06 -13.37
C THR A 124 -15.50 -0.12 -13.32
N PHE A 125 -16.13 0.75 -12.54
CA PHE A 125 -17.57 0.81 -12.41
C PHE A 125 -18.11 2.07 -13.08
N ALA A 126 -19.03 1.90 -14.02
CA ALA A 126 -19.70 3.01 -14.71
C ALA A 126 -20.53 3.92 -13.76
N SER A 127 -20.83 3.42 -12.56
CA SER A 127 -21.55 4.15 -11.51
C SER A 127 -20.63 4.99 -10.60
N SER A 128 -19.32 5.00 -10.85
CA SER A 128 -18.40 5.85 -10.09
C SER A 128 -18.60 7.32 -10.46
N ASP A 129 -18.80 8.17 -9.44
CA ASP A 129 -18.97 9.61 -9.58
C ASP A 129 -17.67 10.37 -9.29
N TRP A 130 -16.72 9.73 -8.61
CA TRP A 130 -15.43 10.28 -8.24
C TRP A 130 -14.31 9.67 -9.06
N ASP A 131 -13.30 10.47 -9.35
CA ASP A 131 -11.98 9.96 -9.73
C ASP A 131 -11.27 9.37 -8.50
N GLU A 132 -10.45 8.33 -8.68
CA GLU A 132 -9.79 7.62 -7.57
C GLU A 132 -8.90 8.53 -6.74
N VAL A 133 -8.11 9.41 -7.38
CA VAL A 133 -7.22 10.34 -6.67
C VAL A 133 -8.02 11.32 -5.81
N ASP A 134 -9.12 11.84 -6.33
CA ASP A 134 -10.01 12.74 -5.59
C ASP A 134 -10.73 12.00 -4.46
N PHE A 135 -11.11 10.74 -4.67
CA PHE A 135 -11.72 9.88 -3.65
C PHE A 135 -10.76 9.60 -2.48
N LEU A 136 -9.51 9.22 -2.77
CA LEU A 136 -8.46 9.01 -1.77
C LEU A 136 -8.18 10.28 -0.97
N LYS A 137 -8.01 11.40 -1.68
CA LYS A 137 -7.78 12.71 -1.06
C LYS A 137 -8.91 13.09 -0.12
N GLU A 138 -10.16 13.00 -0.58
CA GLU A 138 -11.34 13.36 0.23
C GLU A 138 -11.47 12.42 1.43
N THR A 139 -11.21 11.12 1.26
CA THR A 139 -11.18 10.15 2.36
C THR A 139 -10.18 10.56 3.42
N ALA A 140 -8.96 10.90 3.02
CA ALA A 140 -7.91 11.31 3.94
C ALA A 140 -8.26 12.63 4.66
N LEU A 141 -8.85 13.60 3.97
CA LEU A 141 -9.30 14.86 4.58
C LEU A 141 -10.41 14.66 5.60
N ARG A 142 -11.35 13.74 5.38
CA ARG A 142 -12.45 13.44 6.31
C ARG A 142 -12.02 12.71 7.56
N THR A 143 -11.03 11.82 7.42
CA THR A 143 -10.66 10.87 8.50
C THR A 143 -9.39 11.24 9.23
N GLY A 144 -8.57 12.13 8.65
CA GLY A 144 -7.22 12.42 9.11
C GLY A 144 -6.22 11.28 8.88
N CYS A 145 -6.59 10.22 8.13
CA CYS A 145 -5.64 9.18 7.75
C CYS A 145 -4.56 9.75 6.81
N GLY A 146 -3.46 9.03 6.66
CA GLY A 146 -2.49 9.29 5.61
C GLY A 146 -2.80 8.48 4.38
N LEU A 147 -1.93 8.62 3.37
CA LEU A 147 -1.97 7.80 2.17
C LEU A 147 -0.67 6.99 2.07
N LEU A 148 -0.78 5.78 1.57
CA LEU A 148 0.31 5.00 1.02
C LEU A 148 0.16 5.09 -0.49
N LEU A 149 1.25 5.48 -1.18
CA LEU A 149 1.28 5.52 -2.64
C LEU A 149 2.03 4.29 -3.14
N ASP A 150 1.31 3.32 -3.70
CA ASP A 150 1.94 2.24 -4.45
C ASP A 150 2.05 2.63 -5.93
N VAL A 151 3.30 2.80 -6.40
CA VAL A 151 3.58 3.20 -7.79
C VAL A 151 3.46 2.04 -8.77
N ASN A 152 3.56 0.77 -8.31
CA ASN A 152 3.30 -0.39 -9.15
C ASN A 152 1.79 -0.54 -9.40
N ASN A 153 0.95 -0.34 -8.37
CA ASN A 153 -0.51 -0.32 -8.49
C ASN A 153 -0.99 0.74 -9.47
N VAL A 154 -0.35 1.93 -9.45
CA VAL A 154 -0.59 2.98 -10.46
C VAL A 154 -0.24 2.48 -11.86
N ALA A 155 0.92 1.84 -12.05
CA ALA A 155 1.35 1.32 -13.36
C ALA A 155 0.41 0.23 -13.88
N VAL A 156 0.06 -0.74 -13.03
CA VAL A 156 -0.87 -1.85 -13.34
C VAL A 156 -2.24 -1.32 -13.73
N SER A 157 -2.83 -0.47 -12.90
CA SER A 157 -4.15 0.11 -13.17
C SER A 157 -4.16 0.99 -14.42
N ALA A 158 -3.10 1.80 -14.62
CA ALA A 158 -2.98 2.65 -15.79
C ALA A 158 -2.89 1.85 -17.10
N HIS A 159 -2.13 0.74 -17.11
CA HIS A 159 -2.08 -0.17 -18.24
C HIS A 159 -3.44 -0.80 -18.52
N ASN A 160 -4.07 -1.36 -17.49
CA ASN A 160 -5.34 -2.10 -17.62
C ASN A 160 -6.52 -1.22 -18.05
N HIS A 161 -6.52 0.06 -17.66
CA HIS A 161 -7.62 0.99 -17.93
C HIS A 161 -7.30 2.05 -18.98
N GLY A 162 -6.04 2.14 -19.47
CA GLY A 162 -5.65 3.02 -20.58
C GLY A 162 -5.55 4.50 -20.19
N TYR A 163 -5.11 4.83 -18.98
CA TYR A 163 -4.83 6.21 -18.56
C TYR A 163 -3.31 6.48 -18.38
N SER A 164 -2.92 7.73 -18.19
CA SER A 164 -1.53 8.12 -17.97
C SER A 164 -1.12 7.92 -16.52
N PRO A 165 -0.17 7.01 -16.19
CA PRO A 165 0.31 6.84 -14.83
C PRO A 165 1.06 8.09 -14.33
N ALA A 166 1.75 8.81 -15.23
CA ALA A 166 2.43 10.05 -14.88
C ALA A 166 1.45 11.17 -14.46
N ASP A 167 0.29 11.27 -15.14
CA ASP A 167 -0.75 12.23 -14.75
C ASP A 167 -1.40 11.85 -13.42
N TYR A 168 -1.56 10.55 -13.13
CA TYR A 168 -2.04 10.07 -11.84
C TYR A 168 -1.09 10.53 -10.72
N ILE A 169 0.23 10.25 -10.86
CA ILE A 169 1.25 10.68 -9.90
C ILE A 169 1.25 12.21 -9.75
N ALA A 170 1.14 12.96 -10.85
CA ALA A 170 1.14 14.43 -10.81
C ALA A 170 -0.04 15.03 -10.03
N ARG A 171 -1.19 14.34 -10.00
CA ARG A 171 -2.40 14.76 -9.28
C ARG A 171 -2.45 14.24 -7.85
N PHE A 172 -1.65 13.24 -7.51
CA PHE A 172 -1.69 12.59 -6.19
C PHE A 172 -1.40 13.60 -5.08
N PRO A 173 -2.11 13.55 -3.93
CA PRO A 173 -1.92 14.50 -2.84
C PRO A 173 -0.67 14.17 -2.01
N HIS A 174 0.51 14.41 -2.55
CA HIS A 174 1.82 14.03 -1.98
C HIS A 174 2.05 14.47 -0.54
N HIS A 175 1.45 15.59 -0.12
CA HIS A 175 1.54 16.08 1.27
C HIS A 175 0.85 15.17 2.30
N LEU A 176 0.00 14.25 1.85
CA LEU A 176 -0.69 13.25 2.67
C LEU A 176 0.04 11.90 2.68
N VAL A 177 1.02 11.69 1.80
CA VAL A 177 1.77 10.43 1.66
C VAL A 177 2.70 10.24 2.85
N GLY A 178 2.53 9.11 3.54
CA GLY A 178 3.38 8.67 4.65
C GLY A 178 4.40 7.61 4.25
N GLU A 179 4.11 6.82 3.21
CA GLU A 179 4.92 5.70 2.73
C GLU A 179 4.68 5.49 1.24
N ILE A 180 5.68 4.97 0.52
CA ILE A 180 5.58 4.62 -0.90
C ILE A 180 5.95 3.14 -1.04
N HIS A 181 5.13 2.37 -1.79
CA HIS A 181 5.47 1.02 -2.20
C HIS A 181 5.94 0.99 -3.65
N ILE A 182 6.87 0.08 -3.93
CA ILE A 182 7.36 -0.25 -5.26
C ILE A 182 7.53 -1.75 -5.40
N ALA A 183 6.95 -2.32 -6.45
CA ALA A 183 6.97 -3.75 -6.72
C ALA A 183 7.14 -4.05 -8.21
N GLY A 184 7.28 -5.33 -8.56
CA GLY A 184 7.16 -5.81 -9.92
C GLY A 184 5.78 -6.40 -10.20
N HIS A 185 5.36 -6.37 -11.45
CA HIS A 185 4.09 -6.94 -11.92
C HIS A 185 4.33 -8.01 -12.98
N ASP A 186 3.31 -8.84 -13.22
CA ASP A 186 3.35 -9.89 -14.23
C ASP A 186 2.47 -9.50 -15.43
N GLU A 187 2.95 -9.77 -16.64
CA GLU A 187 2.19 -9.57 -17.87
C GLU A 187 1.51 -10.88 -18.28
N GLN A 188 0.19 -10.89 -18.35
CA GLN A 188 -0.59 -12.04 -18.79
C GLN A 188 -1.27 -11.76 -20.13
N PRO A 189 -1.07 -12.63 -21.15
CA PRO A 189 -1.73 -12.46 -22.43
C PRO A 189 -3.23 -12.75 -22.32
N GLU A 190 -4.05 -11.87 -22.87
CA GLU A 190 -5.48 -12.10 -23.02
C GLU A 190 -5.82 -12.81 -24.33
N ALA A 191 -7.01 -13.44 -24.39
CA ALA A 191 -7.49 -14.19 -25.54
C ALA A 191 -7.67 -13.34 -26.81
N VAL A 192 -7.65 -12.01 -26.73
CA VAL A 192 -7.94 -11.07 -27.83
C VAL A 192 -6.68 -10.30 -28.29
N GLY A 193 -5.48 -10.68 -27.82
CA GLY A 193 -4.21 -10.09 -28.26
C GLY A 193 -3.79 -8.83 -27.50
N SER A 194 -4.49 -8.49 -26.41
CA SER A 194 -4.05 -7.54 -25.38
C SER A 194 -3.30 -8.27 -24.25
N THR A 195 -2.68 -7.51 -23.36
CA THR A 195 -2.08 -8.01 -22.12
C THR A 195 -2.77 -7.35 -20.93
N VAL A 196 -3.01 -8.12 -19.88
CA VAL A 196 -3.39 -7.61 -18.56
C VAL A 196 -2.15 -7.65 -17.69
N TRP A 197 -1.90 -6.56 -16.99
CA TRP A 197 -0.87 -6.53 -15.95
C TRP A 197 -1.48 -6.97 -14.62
N ILE A 198 -0.79 -7.87 -13.95
CA ILE A 198 -1.20 -8.43 -12.66
C ILE A 198 -0.21 -7.99 -11.60
N ASP A 199 -0.73 -7.48 -10.52
CA ASP A 199 0.02 -7.07 -9.34
C ASP A 199 0.48 -8.32 -8.56
N GLY A 200 1.54 -8.93 -9.04
CA GLY A 200 1.98 -10.25 -8.58
C GLY A 200 3.16 -10.24 -7.62
N HIS A 201 3.89 -9.10 -7.53
CA HIS A 201 5.08 -8.88 -6.69
C HIS A 201 6.16 -9.97 -6.79
N GLY A 202 6.12 -10.78 -7.86
CA GLY A 202 7.06 -11.87 -8.13
C GLY A 202 8.20 -11.51 -9.08
N SER A 203 8.03 -10.46 -9.86
CA SER A 203 8.94 -10.02 -10.92
C SER A 203 9.86 -8.88 -10.45
N PRO A 204 11.02 -8.66 -11.10
CA PRO A 204 11.81 -7.45 -10.91
C PRO A 204 11.01 -6.19 -11.23
N VAL A 205 11.32 -5.09 -10.55
CA VAL A 205 10.70 -3.78 -10.81
C VAL A 205 11.06 -3.32 -12.22
N SER A 206 10.06 -2.96 -13.02
CA SER A 206 10.28 -2.46 -14.39
C SER A 206 10.78 -1.02 -14.40
N GLU A 207 11.50 -0.61 -15.45
CA GLU A 207 11.98 0.78 -15.58
C GLU A 207 10.83 1.81 -15.63
N SER A 208 9.66 1.43 -16.13
CA SER A 208 8.49 2.29 -16.09
C SER A 208 8.02 2.59 -14.66
N VAL A 209 8.06 1.60 -13.77
CA VAL A 209 7.70 1.76 -12.35
C VAL A 209 8.78 2.55 -11.61
N TRP A 210 10.06 2.32 -11.90
CA TRP A 210 11.15 3.14 -11.37
C TRP A 210 10.99 4.62 -11.71
N ASN A 211 10.62 4.94 -12.95
CA ASN A 211 10.37 6.33 -13.38
C ASN A 211 9.20 6.97 -12.62
N LEU A 212 8.17 6.19 -12.25
CA LEU A 212 7.06 6.70 -11.43
C LEU A 212 7.50 6.96 -9.99
N LEU A 213 8.36 6.11 -9.42
CA LEU A 213 8.96 6.38 -8.12
C LEU A 213 9.78 7.67 -8.12
N ASP A 214 10.65 7.84 -9.12
CA ASP A 214 11.47 9.05 -9.26
C ASP A 214 10.58 10.31 -9.37
N GLN A 215 9.49 10.24 -10.13
CA GLN A 215 8.51 11.32 -10.23
C GLN A 215 7.80 11.59 -8.89
N ALA A 216 7.37 10.55 -8.18
CA ALA A 216 6.70 10.68 -6.88
C ALA A 216 7.62 11.34 -5.84
N ILE A 217 8.89 10.92 -5.78
CA ILE A 217 9.91 11.51 -4.91
C ILE A 217 10.19 12.96 -5.28
N ALA A 218 10.34 13.27 -6.58
CA ALA A 218 10.58 14.64 -7.05
C ALA A 218 9.44 15.59 -6.67
N MET A 219 8.18 15.12 -6.68
CA MET A 219 7.00 15.93 -6.38
C MET A 219 6.67 15.99 -4.89
N GLY A 220 6.84 14.89 -4.16
CA GLY A 220 6.43 14.76 -2.77
C GLY A 220 7.55 14.95 -1.75
N GLY A 221 8.81 14.97 -2.20
CA GLY A 221 9.99 14.87 -1.36
C GLY A 221 10.24 13.44 -0.86
N PRO A 222 11.35 13.21 -0.15
CA PRO A 222 11.71 11.89 0.35
C PRO A 222 10.67 11.38 1.37
N ARG A 223 10.27 10.13 1.21
CA ARG A 223 9.38 9.37 2.11
C ARG A 223 9.96 7.98 2.28
N PRO A 224 9.62 7.23 3.35
CA PRO A 224 9.93 5.81 3.43
C PRO A 224 9.44 5.10 2.16
N VAL A 225 10.31 4.28 1.56
CA VAL A 225 10.00 3.46 0.38
C VAL A 225 10.20 2.00 0.73
N LEU A 226 9.18 1.19 0.51
CA LEU A 226 9.22 -0.26 0.62
C LEU A 226 9.42 -0.89 -0.76
N LEU A 227 10.41 -1.76 -0.90
CA LEU A 227 10.50 -2.70 -2.01
C LEU A 227 9.73 -3.96 -1.64
N GLU A 228 8.61 -4.21 -2.31
CA GLU A 228 7.74 -5.33 -2.01
C GLU A 228 8.05 -6.53 -2.90
N ARG A 229 8.12 -7.72 -2.28
CA ARG A 229 8.41 -8.97 -2.97
C ARG A 229 7.75 -10.14 -2.24
N ASP A 230 6.55 -10.51 -2.65
CA ASP A 230 5.70 -11.50 -1.98
C ASP A 230 5.78 -12.88 -2.61
N ASN A 231 5.99 -12.92 -3.92
CA ASN A 231 6.08 -14.15 -4.70
C ASN A 231 7.46 -14.31 -5.32
N ALA A 232 7.89 -15.55 -5.56
CA ALA A 232 9.18 -15.86 -6.14
C ALA A 232 10.33 -15.08 -5.48
N VAL A 233 10.27 -14.96 -4.13
CA VAL A 233 11.20 -14.15 -3.33
C VAL A 233 12.63 -14.61 -3.59
N PRO A 234 13.51 -13.77 -4.16
CA PRO A 234 14.89 -14.13 -4.44
C PRO A 234 15.74 -14.10 -3.16
N ALA A 235 17.02 -14.43 -3.28
CA ALA A 235 17.96 -14.21 -2.19
C ALA A 235 18.04 -12.71 -1.86
N LEU A 236 18.27 -12.37 -0.60
CA LEU A 236 18.33 -10.97 -0.16
C LEU A 236 19.43 -10.19 -0.89
N GLU A 237 20.53 -10.84 -1.21
CA GLU A 237 21.66 -10.27 -1.95
C GLU A 237 21.23 -9.78 -3.34
N ASP A 238 20.25 -10.42 -3.94
CA ASP A 238 19.70 -10.06 -5.26
C ASP A 238 18.79 -8.82 -5.20
N LEU A 239 18.24 -8.48 -4.00
CA LEU A 239 17.43 -7.28 -3.76
C LEU A 239 18.27 -6.06 -3.39
N LEU A 240 19.53 -6.23 -2.99
CA LEU A 240 20.39 -5.12 -2.56
C LEU A 240 20.59 -4.04 -3.63
N PRO A 241 20.73 -4.34 -4.92
CA PRO A 241 20.83 -3.32 -5.96
C PRO A 241 19.60 -2.41 -6.02
N ASP A 242 18.40 -2.98 -5.89
CA ASP A 242 17.14 -2.22 -5.90
C ASP A 242 17.04 -1.32 -4.65
N LEU A 243 17.39 -1.84 -3.47
CA LEU A 243 17.46 -1.05 -2.23
C LEU A 243 18.48 0.08 -2.33
N GLN A 244 19.62 -0.15 -2.98
CA GLN A 244 20.62 0.89 -3.21
C GLN A 244 20.12 1.97 -4.18
N ARG A 245 19.34 1.59 -5.22
CA ARG A 245 18.71 2.52 -6.14
C ARG A 245 17.69 3.41 -5.41
N ILE A 246 16.85 2.83 -4.56
CA ILE A 246 15.91 3.57 -3.71
C ILE A 246 16.67 4.56 -2.82
N ALA A 247 17.69 4.10 -2.10
CA ALA A 247 18.48 4.95 -1.21
C ALA A 247 19.10 6.13 -1.96
N ALA A 248 19.69 5.89 -3.14
CA ALA A 248 20.29 6.93 -3.96
C ALA A 248 19.25 7.99 -4.44
N ALA A 249 18.03 7.56 -4.79
CA ALA A 249 16.95 8.47 -5.18
C ALA A 249 16.49 9.35 -4.00
N LEU A 250 16.39 8.76 -2.80
CA LEU A 250 16.02 9.49 -1.58
C LEU A 250 17.12 10.49 -1.17
N ASP A 251 18.39 10.08 -1.18
CA ASP A 251 19.54 10.94 -0.85
C ASP A 251 19.62 12.15 -1.81
N ALA A 252 19.39 11.94 -3.10
CA ALA A 252 19.37 13.01 -4.09
C ALA A 252 18.25 14.03 -3.82
N ALA A 253 17.05 13.55 -3.46
CA ALA A 253 15.91 14.40 -3.15
C ALA A 253 16.12 15.21 -1.84
N GLU A 254 16.77 14.65 -0.84
CA GLU A 254 17.09 15.38 0.41
C GLU A 254 18.00 16.58 0.12
N VAL A 255 18.99 16.41 -0.76
CA VAL A 255 19.91 17.49 -1.15
C VAL A 255 19.15 18.61 -1.88
N ASP A 256 18.28 18.26 -2.81
CA ASP A 256 17.50 19.22 -3.60
C ASP A 256 16.52 20.03 -2.72
N HIS A 257 15.85 19.38 -1.79
CA HIS A 257 14.96 20.05 -0.83
C HIS A 257 15.72 20.95 0.15
N ALA A 258 16.92 20.59 0.57
CA ALA A 258 17.76 21.40 1.46
C ALA A 258 18.31 22.67 0.77
N VAL A 259 18.44 22.66 -0.56
CA VAL A 259 18.92 23.81 -1.37
C VAL A 259 17.78 24.77 -1.71
N ALA A 260 16.53 24.28 -1.75
CA ALA A 260 15.36 25.08 -2.14
C ALA A 260 14.65 25.79 -0.97
N GLY A 261 15.01 25.50 0.30
CA GLY A 261 14.47 26.10 1.53
C GLY A 261 15.44 27.10 2.18
#